data_96fe5c14b9531fcf3e85c363e643186c
#
_entry.id   96fe5c14b9531fcf3e85c363e643186c
#
_cell.length_a   1.000
_cell.length_b   1.000
_cell.length_c   1.000
_cell.angle_alpha   90.00
_cell.angle_beta   90.00
_cell.angle_gamma   90.00
#
_symmetry.space_group_name_H-M   'P 1'
#
loop_
_entity.id
_entity.type
_entity.pdbx_description
1 polymer ?
#
loop_
_entity_poly.entity_id
_entity_poly.type
_entity_poly.pdbx_seq_one_letter_code
_entity_poly.pdbx_strand_id
1 'polypeptide(L)'
;IGTQCVPIVRHYKNFFNRPRPYQVAAFHNKELRRFKTETASTPSYPSGHTVQPLVVALHYSKKYPEHKNALLEGAIICGYGRVLAGLHYPTDYEAGVKLAQGLMEYIDYDKF
;
A
#
# COMPACT_ATOMS: atom_id res chain seq x y z
N ILE A 1 8.06 -8.60 -8.87
CA ILE A 1 7.02 -7.59 -9.19
C ILE A 1 6.88 -6.59 -8.05
N GLY A 2 6.66 -7.06 -6.83
CA GLY A 2 6.47 -6.16 -5.70
C GLY A 2 7.62 -5.19 -5.47
N THR A 3 8.86 -5.63 -5.66
CA THR A 3 10.04 -4.79 -5.47
C THR A 3 10.21 -3.74 -6.56
N GLN A 4 9.67 -3.94 -7.75
CA GLN A 4 9.74 -2.96 -8.84
C GLN A 4 8.88 -1.73 -8.54
N CYS A 5 7.88 -1.86 -7.67
CA CYS A 5 7.01 -0.75 -7.30
C CYS A 5 7.64 0.16 -6.24
N VAL A 6 8.68 -0.29 -5.53
CA VAL A 6 9.27 0.44 -4.40
C VAL A 6 9.76 1.85 -4.79
N PRO A 7 10.53 2.03 -5.89
CA PRO A 7 10.99 3.37 -6.25
C PRO A 7 9.84 4.34 -6.55
N ILE A 8 8.77 3.85 -7.18
CA ILE A 8 7.61 4.67 -7.53
C ILE A 8 6.84 5.07 -6.27
N VAL A 9 6.61 4.12 -5.37
CA VAL A 9 5.94 4.39 -4.10
C VAL A 9 6.74 5.40 -3.28
N ARG A 10 8.06 5.24 -3.18
CA ARG A 10 8.94 6.18 -2.47
C ARG A 10 8.91 7.57 -3.08
N HIS A 11 8.89 7.66 -4.40
CA HIS A 11 8.79 8.95 -5.09
C HIS A 11 7.57 9.73 -4.64
N TYR A 12 6.40 9.10 -4.67
CA TYR A 12 5.15 9.75 -4.24
C TYR A 12 5.11 10.01 -2.73
N LYS A 13 5.64 9.11 -1.92
CA LYS A 13 5.74 9.33 -0.47
C LYS A 13 6.54 10.58 -0.15
N ASN A 14 7.68 10.75 -0.80
CA ASN A 14 8.55 11.91 -0.59
C ASN A 14 7.93 13.19 -1.17
N PHE A 15 7.23 13.08 -2.30
CA PHE A 15 6.57 14.23 -2.92
C PHE A 15 5.44 14.78 -2.03
N PHE A 16 4.55 13.93 -1.54
CA PHE A 16 3.44 14.36 -0.70
C PHE A 16 3.83 14.55 0.75
N ASN A 17 4.79 13.78 1.23
CA ASN A 17 5.35 13.84 2.58
C ASN A 17 4.27 13.91 3.68
N ARG A 18 3.22 13.08 3.54
CA ARG A 18 2.10 13.07 4.48
C ARG A 18 2.50 12.44 5.81
N PRO A 19 2.27 13.11 6.94
CA PRO A 19 2.53 12.50 8.24
C PRO A 19 1.56 11.34 8.52
N ARG A 20 2.04 10.36 9.28
CA ARG A 20 1.24 9.21 9.70
C ARG A 20 0.15 9.63 10.69
N PRO A 21 -0.95 8.84 10.83
CA PRO A 21 -2.01 9.18 11.79
C PRO A 21 -1.52 9.36 13.22
N TYR A 22 -0.59 8.53 13.69
CA TYR A 22 -0.05 8.65 15.05
C TYR A 22 0.76 9.94 15.25
N GLN A 23 1.43 10.42 14.20
CA GLN A 23 2.19 11.67 14.25
C GLN A 23 1.26 12.88 14.34
N VAL A 24 0.17 12.86 13.58
CA VAL A 24 -0.84 13.93 13.63
C VAL A 24 -1.55 13.94 14.98
N ALA A 25 -1.89 12.75 15.52
CA ALA A 25 -2.51 12.64 16.83
C ALA A 25 -1.59 13.23 17.92
N ALA A 26 -0.29 12.93 17.88
CA ALA A 26 0.69 13.47 18.83
C ALA A 26 0.78 14.99 18.75
N PHE A 27 0.73 15.55 17.55
CA PHE A 27 0.75 17.01 17.34
C PHE A 27 -0.46 17.68 18.00
N HIS A 28 -1.60 17.01 18.07
CA HIS A 28 -2.81 17.50 18.75
C HIS A 28 -2.90 17.05 20.21
N ASN A 29 -1.81 16.60 20.81
CA ASN A 29 -1.77 16.09 22.19
C ASN A 29 -2.70 14.91 22.43
N LYS A 30 -2.90 14.07 21.40
CA LYS A 30 -3.73 12.87 21.47
C LYS A 30 -2.87 11.64 21.25
N GLU A 31 -3.21 10.56 21.92
CA GLU A 31 -2.56 9.27 21.73
C GLU A 31 -3.41 8.40 20.81
N LEU A 32 -2.79 7.92 19.72
CA LEU A 32 -3.39 6.94 18.85
C LEU A 32 -2.66 5.60 19.05
N ARG A 33 -3.40 4.58 19.44
CA ARG A 33 -2.86 3.22 19.51
C ARG A 33 -2.61 2.71 18.11
N ARG A 34 -1.36 2.29 17.86
CA ARG A 34 -0.96 1.74 16.59
C ARG A 34 -0.11 0.49 16.78
N PHE A 35 -0.09 -0.35 15.77
CA PHE A 35 0.88 -1.44 15.71
C PHE A 35 2.27 -0.84 15.44
N LYS A 36 3.25 -1.18 16.28
CA LYS A 36 4.61 -0.67 16.13
C LYS A 36 5.36 -1.45 15.06
N THR A 37 5.92 -0.72 14.09
CA THR A 37 6.70 -1.29 12.99
C THR A 37 7.67 -0.26 12.45
N GLU A 38 8.81 -0.70 11.93
CA GLU A 38 9.84 0.17 11.36
C GLU A 38 9.35 0.91 10.11
N THR A 39 8.48 0.28 9.33
CA THR A 39 7.94 0.90 8.11
C THR A 39 7.09 2.13 8.39
N ALA A 40 6.62 2.32 9.62
CA ALA A 40 5.83 3.47 10.00
C ALA A 40 6.64 4.76 10.19
N SER A 41 7.96 4.72 10.04
CA SER A 41 8.83 5.91 10.10
C SER A 41 8.88 6.70 8.79
N THR A 42 8.36 6.15 7.70
CA THR A 42 8.32 6.80 6.39
C THR A 42 7.00 7.56 6.20
N PRO A 43 6.91 8.50 5.22
CA PRO A 43 5.65 9.18 4.92
C PRO A 43 4.49 8.24 4.59
N SER A 44 3.27 8.70 4.84
CA SER A 44 2.06 7.86 4.87
C SER A 44 1.47 7.56 3.49
N TYR A 45 1.50 8.53 2.58
CA TYR A 45 0.74 8.48 1.32
C TYR A 45 1.65 8.29 0.11
N PRO A 46 1.39 7.36 -0.80
CA PRO A 46 0.40 6.28 -0.70
C PRO A 46 0.90 5.10 0.14
N SER A 47 0.00 4.13 0.43
CA SER A 47 0.36 2.94 1.21
C SER A 47 1.10 1.92 0.35
N GLY A 48 2.38 1.65 0.69
CA GLY A 48 3.19 0.63 0.02
C GLY A 48 2.68 -0.78 0.28
N HIS A 49 2.16 -1.06 1.47
CA HIS A 49 1.55 -2.35 1.81
C HIS A 49 0.22 -2.59 1.09
N THR A 50 -0.33 -1.58 0.42
CA THR A 50 -1.46 -1.72 -0.50
C THR A 50 -0.96 -1.94 -1.92
N VAL A 51 -0.02 -1.12 -2.38
CA VAL A 51 0.47 -1.16 -3.77
C VAL A 51 1.14 -2.48 -4.10
N GLN A 52 2.13 -2.89 -3.30
CA GLN A 52 2.96 -4.05 -3.61
C GLN A 52 2.16 -5.36 -3.67
N PRO A 53 1.38 -5.73 -2.64
CA PRO A 53 0.60 -6.96 -2.73
C PRO A 53 -0.47 -6.92 -3.80
N LEU A 54 -1.08 -5.77 -4.04
CA LEU A 54 -2.15 -5.65 -5.04
C LEU A 54 -1.60 -5.81 -6.46
N VAL A 55 -0.44 -5.23 -6.77
CA VAL A 55 0.21 -5.44 -8.07
C VAL A 55 0.51 -6.91 -8.30
N VAL A 56 1.04 -7.60 -7.29
CA VAL A 56 1.30 -9.04 -7.35
C VAL A 56 0.01 -9.81 -7.57
N ALA A 57 -1.04 -9.49 -6.80
CA ALA A 57 -2.34 -10.15 -6.92
C ALA A 57 -2.97 -9.95 -8.30
N LEU A 58 -2.95 -8.74 -8.84
CA LEU A 58 -3.49 -8.42 -10.14
C LEU A 58 -2.73 -9.14 -11.26
N HIS A 59 -1.41 -9.21 -11.17
CA HIS A 59 -0.59 -9.93 -12.13
C HIS A 59 -0.93 -11.42 -12.15
N TYR A 60 -0.90 -12.08 -11.00
CA TYR A 60 -1.16 -13.52 -10.93
C TYR A 60 -2.64 -13.87 -11.15
N SER A 61 -3.56 -12.93 -10.93
CA SER A 61 -4.97 -13.14 -11.29
C SER A 61 -5.18 -13.28 -12.80
N LYS A 62 -4.37 -12.62 -13.60
CA LYS A 62 -4.39 -12.79 -15.06
C LYS A 62 -3.83 -14.13 -15.47
N LYS A 63 -2.78 -14.59 -14.79
CA LYS A 63 -2.10 -15.86 -15.10
C LYS A 63 -2.90 -17.07 -14.57
N TYR A 64 -3.53 -16.92 -13.41
CA TYR A 64 -4.29 -17.97 -12.73
C TYR A 64 -5.69 -17.45 -12.36
N PRO A 65 -6.61 -17.32 -13.35
CA PRO A 65 -7.94 -16.71 -13.09
C PRO A 65 -8.75 -17.43 -12.02
N GLU A 66 -8.55 -18.73 -11.84
CA GLU A 66 -9.23 -19.55 -10.84
C GLU A 66 -8.89 -19.14 -9.41
N HIS A 67 -7.75 -18.45 -9.19
CA HIS A 67 -7.30 -17.98 -7.89
C HIS A 67 -7.53 -16.48 -7.66
N LYS A 68 -8.20 -15.80 -8.61
CA LYS A 68 -8.37 -14.35 -8.57
C LYS A 68 -8.96 -13.84 -7.26
N ASN A 69 -10.05 -14.43 -6.81
CA ASN A 69 -10.74 -13.97 -5.61
C ASN A 69 -9.87 -14.10 -4.36
N ALA A 70 -9.18 -15.23 -4.21
CA ALA A 70 -8.29 -15.45 -3.08
C ALA A 70 -7.09 -14.49 -3.08
N LEU A 71 -6.51 -14.26 -4.27
CA LEU A 71 -5.37 -13.34 -4.41
C LEU A 71 -5.75 -11.90 -4.08
N LEU A 72 -6.88 -11.42 -4.61
CA LEU A 72 -7.36 -10.07 -4.34
C LEU A 72 -7.75 -9.88 -2.88
N GLU A 73 -8.43 -10.86 -2.29
CA GLU A 73 -8.79 -10.81 -0.86
C GLU A 73 -7.55 -10.70 0.03
N GLY A 74 -6.52 -11.49 -0.24
CA GLY A 74 -5.26 -11.43 0.50
C GLY A 74 -4.58 -10.07 0.40
N ALA A 75 -4.57 -9.47 -0.80
CA ALA A 75 -4.00 -8.14 -1.02
C ALA A 75 -4.78 -7.05 -0.29
N ILE A 76 -6.11 -7.12 -0.31
CA ILE A 76 -6.99 -6.17 0.39
C ILE A 76 -6.78 -6.26 1.90
N ILE A 77 -6.71 -7.47 2.45
CA ILE A 77 -6.45 -7.69 3.88
C ILE A 77 -5.09 -7.08 4.27
N CYS A 78 -4.06 -7.30 3.47
CA CYS A 78 -2.73 -6.74 3.71
C CYS A 78 -2.76 -5.20 3.72
N GLY A 79 -3.39 -4.59 2.73
CA GLY A 79 -3.45 -3.13 2.61
C GLY A 79 -4.35 -2.47 3.63
N TYR A 80 -5.60 -2.91 3.73
CA TYR A 80 -6.57 -2.31 4.65
C TYR A 80 -6.26 -2.62 6.11
N GLY A 81 -5.60 -3.75 6.38
CA GLY A 81 -5.12 -4.07 7.71
C GLY A 81 -4.19 -3.01 8.28
N ARG A 82 -3.45 -2.29 7.44
CA ARG A 82 -2.60 -1.18 7.88
C ARG A 82 -3.43 0.00 8.38
N VAL A 83 -4.60 0.25 7.81
CA VAL A 83 -5.54 1.26 8.29
C VAL A 83 -6.07 0.87 9.67
N LEU A 84 -6.49 -0.39 9.81
CA LEU A 84 -7.00 -0.90 11.09
C LEU A 84 -5.92 -0.92 12.17
N ALA A 85 -4.66 -1.10 11.79
CA ALA A 85 -3.52 -1.06 12.71
C ALA A 85 -3.10 0.36 13.12
N GLY A 86 -3.77 1.40 12.62
CA GLY A 86 -3.46 2.79 12.95
C GLY A 86 -2.25 3.37 12.23
N LEU A 87 -1.78 2.72 11.15
CA LEU A 87 -0.54 3.10 10.45
C LEU A 87 -0.80 3.95 9.22
N HIS A 88 -2.01 3.89 8.65
CA HIS A 88 -2.41 4.61 7.45
C HIS A 88 -3.81 5.18 7.57
N TYR A 89 -4.04 6.26 6.81
CA TYR A 89 -5.39 6.75 6.57
C TYR A 89 -6.09 5.90 5.52
N PRO A 90 -7.44 5.84 5.51
CA PRO A 90 -8.18 5.19 4.43
C PRO A 90 -7.81 5.73 3.04
N THR A 91 -7.53 7.03 2.93
CA THR A 91 -7.12 7.66 1.67
C THR A 91 -5.75 7.21 1.19
N ASP A 92 -4.83 6.83 2.09
CA ASP A 92 -3.55 6.21 1.73
C ASP A 92 -3.77 4.85 1.05
N TYR A 93 -4.72 4.08 1.58
CA TYR A 93 -5.13 2.80 1.02
C TYR A 93 -5.77 2.98 -0.36
N GLU A 94 -6.74 3.89 -0.47
CA GLU A 94 -7.43 4.17 -1.73
C GLU A 94 -6.46 4.62 -2.83
N ALA A 95 -5.51 5.49 -2.47
CA ALA A 95 -4.46 5.94 -3.39
C ALA A 95 -3.56 4.77 -3.81
N GLY A 96 -3.24 3.87 -2.87
CA GLY A 96 -2.47 2.67 -3.16
C GLY A 96 -3.16 1.75 -4.15
N VAL A 97 -4.48 1.56 -4.01
CA VAL A 97 -5.29 0.78 -4.96
C VAL A 97 -5.22 1.38 -6.35
N LYS A 98 -5.44 2.69 -6.47
CA LYS A 98 -5.40 3.39 -7.76
C LYS A 98 -4.01 3.32 -8.40
N LEU A 99 -2.96 3.51 -7.61
CA LEU A 99 -1.59 3.42 -8.09
C LEU A 99 -1.27 2.02 -8.60
N ALA A 100 -1.66 0.99 -7.87
CA ALA A 100 -1.47 -0.40 -8.29
C ALA A 100 -2.16 -0.70 -9.62
N GLN A 101 -3.39 -0.25 -9.77
CA GLN A 101 -4.15 -0.42 -11.03
C GLN A 101 -3.48 0.30 -12.20
N GLY A 102 -2.99 1.53 -11.98
CA GLY A 102 -2.27 2.28 -12.99
C GLY A 102 -0.94 1.64 -13.38
N LEU A 103 -0.20 1.13 -12.42
CA LEU A 103 1.08 0.48 -12.66
C LEU A 103 0.95 -0.80 -13.49
N MET A 104 -0.21 -1.46 -13.46
CA MET A 104 -0.45 -2.66 -14.25
C MET A 104 -0.29 -2.42 -15.76
N GLU A 105 -0.46 -1.18 -16.22
CA GLU A 105 -0.30 -0.82 -17.63
C GLU A 105 1.17 -0.70 -18.04
N TYR A 106 2.07 -0.53 -17.08
CA TYR A 106 3.48 -0.24 -17.32
C TYR A 106 4.44 -1.35 -16.89
N ILE A 107 3.93 -2.38 -16.21
CA ILE A 107 4.76 -3.49 -15.76
C ILE A 107 4.92 -4.50 -16.90
N ASP A 108 6.17 -4.88 -17.17
CA ASP A 108 6.49 -5.89 -18.16
C ASP A 108 6.29 -7.28 -17.52
N TYR A 109 5.15 -7.89 -17.81
CA TYR A 109 4.77 -9.19 -17.27
C TYR A 109 5.61 -10.34 -17.80
N ASP A 110 6.22 -10.18 -18.97
CA ASP A 110 7.00 -11.24 -19.60
C ASP A 110 8.30 -11.53 -18.86
N LYS A 111 8.69 -10.63 -17.94
CA LYS A 111 9.88 -10.78 -17.10
C LYS A 111 9.64 -11.52 -15.78
N PHE A 112 8.43 -11.94 -15.53
CA PHE A 112 8.07 -12.57 -14.25
C PHE A 112 7.47 -13.96 -14.40
#